data_8e5bbc7e70db11793226af1b25b21956
#
_entry.id   8e5bbc7e70db11793226af1b25b21956
#
_cell.length_a   1.000
_cell.length_b   1.000
_cell.length_c   1.000
_cell.angle_alpha   90.00
_cell.angle_beta   90.00
_cell.angle_gamma   90.00
#
_symmetry.space_group_name_H-M   'P 1'
#
loop_
_entity.id
_entity.type
_entity.pdbx_description
1 polymer ?
#
loop_
_entity_poly.entity_id
_entity_poly.type
_entity_poly.pdbx_seq_one_letter_code
_entity_poly.pdbx_strand_id
1 'polypeptide(L)'
;MELFIQISQFVLSLSILIILHELGHMLPAKYFKTKVEKFYLFFDAGFSLFKFKKGETEYGIGWIPLGGYVKIAGMIDESMDKEQMKEPAKPWEFRSKPTWQRLIIMVGGVTVNLLLGFLIYIMILFVWGKDYVPNEAIKYGAHLSNTKFADYGFQDGDLIVEVGGSPINEFGDATSKILIDGERELKIRRENQIIPITLNDSIATDLLRLKVPGIFSQIRFPNVIDSVMEGSFAELANLQRGDSVVGINGQSTPYFLDFKREIER
;
A
#
# COMPACT_ATOMS: atom_id res chain seq x y z
N MET A 1 -16.62 3.22 22.85
CA MET A 1 -15.52 4.21 22.84
C MET A 1 -14.65 4.05 21.60
N GLU A 2 -14.26 2.86 21.21
CA GLU A 2 -13.42 2.59 20.01
C GLU A 2 -14.04 3.11 18.71
N LEU A 3 -15.31 2.80 18.42
CA LEU A 3 -16.00 3.26 17.22
C LEU A 3 -16.01 4.80 17.10
N PHE A 4 -16.20 5.52 18.21
CA PHE A 4 -16.15 6.99 18.20
C PHE A 4 -14.75 7.50 17.85
N ILE A 5 -13.70 6.88 18.40
CA ILE A 5 -12.30 7.23 18.08
C ILE A 5 -12.02 6.98 16.60
N GLN A 6 -12.42 5.82 16.08
CA GLN A 6 -12.21 5.46 14.67
C GLN A 6 -12.90 6.43 13.71
N ILE A 7 -14.18 6.77 13.99
CA ILE A 7 -14.92 7.75 13.18
C ILE A 7 -14.24 9.12 13.25
N SER A 8 -13.83 9.57 14.44
CA SER A 8 -13.18 10.87 14.60
C SER A 8 -11.83 10.94 13.85
N GLN A 9 -11.04 9.88 13.90
CA GLN A 9 -9.79 9.77 13.17
C GLN A 9 -10.02 9.76 11.65
N PHE A 10 -11.02 9.03 11.19
CA PHE A 10 -11.40 9.01 9.78
C PHE A 10 -11.81 10.40 9.28
N VAL A 11 -12.72 11.08 9.99
CA VAL A 11 -13.19 12.43 9.62
C VAL A 11 -12.03 13.43 9.65
N LEU A 12 -11.14 13.35 10.64
CA LEU A 12 -9.97 14.23 10.73
C LEU A 12 -9.01 14.00 9.54
N SER A 13 -8.68 12.76 9.22
CA SER A 13 -7.79 12.41 8.11
C SER A 13 -8.38 12.86 6.78
N LEU A 14 -9.67 12.59 6.56
CA LEU A 14 -10.40 13.04 5.37
C LEU A 14 -10.40 14.57 5.25
N SER A 15 -10.63 15.27 6.36
CA SER A 15 -10.63 16.76 6.40
C SER A 15 -9.27 17.32 5.98
N ILE A 16 -8.18 16.76 6.48
CA ILE A 16 -6.81 17.18 6.11
C ILE A 16 -6.57 16.99 4.61
N LEU A 17 -6.91 15.81 4.08
CA LEU A 17 -6.75 15.51 2.65
C LEU A 17 -7.57 16.46 1.78
N ILE A 18 -8.82 16.72 2.14
CA ILE A 18 -9.71 17.65 1.41
C ILE A 18 -9.14 19.07 1.45
N ILE A 19 -8.80 19.59 2.62
CA ILE A 19 -8.25 20.95 2.75
C ILE A 19 -7.01 21.11 1.88
N LEU A 20 -6.09 20.17 1.94
CA LEU A 20 -4.84 20.23 1.16
C LEU A 20 -5.11 20.11 -0.34
N HIS A 21 -6.06 19.27 -0.74
CA HIS A 21 -6.51 19.16 -2.13
C HIS A 21 -7.04 20.49 -2.65
N GLU A 22 -8.00 21.09 -1.94
CA GLU A 22 -8.61 22.36 -2.32
C GLU A 22 -7.60 23.52 -2.29
N LEU A 23 -6.64 23.51 -1.34
CA LEU A 23 -5.51 24.42 -1.34
C LEU A 23 -4.63 24.28 -2.59
N GLY A 24 -4.48 23.05 -3.07
CA GLY A 24 -3.76 22.76 -4.30
C GLY A 24 -4.36 23.44 -5.52
N HIS A 25 -5.65 23.66 -5.57
CA HIS A 25 -6.34 24.44 -6.60
C HIS A 25 -6.28 25.95 -6.30
N MET A 26 -6.55 26.34 -5.05
CA MET A 26 -6.66 27.74 -4.66
C MET A 26 -5.34 28.50 -4.76
N LEU A 27 -4.24 27.92 -4.31
CA LEU A 27 -2.95 28.62 -4.29
C LEU A 27 -2.47 29.02 -5.69
N PRO A 28 -2.40 28.13 -6.69
CA PRO A 28 -2.04 28.54 -8.05
C PRO A 28 -3.10 29.47 -8.66
N ALA A 29 -4.39 29.29 -8.39
CA ALA A 29 -5.41 30.24 -8.86
C ALA A 29 -5.12 31.66 -8.39
N LYS A 30 -4.86 31.85 -7.09
CA LYS A 30 -4.50 33.14 -6.52
C LYS A 30 -3.15 33.67 -7.05
N TYR A 31 -2.15 32.80 -7.20
CA TYR A 31 -0.86 33.17 -7.77
C TYR A 31 -0.99 33.73 -9.19
N PHE A 32 -1.83 33.13 -10.04
CA PHE A 32 -2.11 33.61 -11.38
C PHE A 32 -3.18 34.72 -11.44
N LYS A 33 -3.50 35.32 -10.29
CA LYS A 33 -4.49 36.39 -10.19
C LYS A 33 -5.88 35.99 -10.75
N THR A 34 -6.27 34.74 -10.53
CA THR A 34 -7.62 34.26 -10.78
C THR A 34 -8.43 34.43 -9.50
N LYS A 35 -9.62 34.98 -9.60
CA LYS A 35 -10.49 35.22 -8.46
C LYS A 35 -11.00 33.90 -7.91
N VAL A 36 -10.81 33.68 -6.60
CA VAL A 36 -11.39 32.58 -5.86
C VAL A 36 -12.56 33.11 -5.03
N GLU A 37 -13.76 32.65 -5.33
CA GLU A 37 -14.99 33.15 -4.70
C GLU A 37 -15.28 32.46 -3.37
N LYS A 38 -15.13 31.09 -3.34
CA LYS A 38 -15.37 30.31 -2.15
C LYS A 38 -14.27 29.27 -1.95
N PHE A 39 -14.01 28.95 -0.68
CA PHE A 39 -13.17 27.85 -0.24
C PHE A 39 -13.83 27.19 0.94
N TYR A 40 -14.30 25.96 0.75
CA TYR A 40 -15.09 25.26 1.76
C TYR A 40 -14.53 23.88 2.04
N LEU A 41 -14.38 23.60 3.35
CA LEU A 41 -14.28 22.25 3.84
C LEU A 41 -15.71 21.73 4.00
N PHE A 42 -16.00 20.61 3.37
CA PHE A 42 -17.33 19.99 3.32
C PHE A 42 -18.35 20.80 2.49
N PHE A 43 -19.36 20.10 2.00
CA PHE A 43 -20.43 20.75 1.25
C PHE A 43 -21.42 21.45 2.17
N ASP A 44 -21.86 22.64 1.76
CA ASP A 44 -22.74 23.53 2.52
C ASP A 44 -24.19 23.55 1.97
N ALA A 45 -24.72 22.39 1.54
CA ALA A 45 -26.06 22.31 0.99
C ALA A 45 -27.11 22.96 1.90
N GLY A 46 -27.60 24.12 1.52
CA GLY A 46 -28.57 24.91 2.23
C GLY A 46 -28.04 25.84 3.33
N PHE A 47 -27.07 25.43 4.12
CA PHE A 47 -26.42 26.26 5.14
C PHE A 47 -24.99 25.85 5.43
N SER A 48 -24.21 26.79 6.01
CA SER A 48 -22.84 26.54 6.46
C SER A 48 -22.80 26.49 7.98
N LEU A 49 -21.99 25.60 8.56
CA LEU A 49 -21.74 25.55 10.02
C LEU A 49 -20.97 26.79 10.48
N PHE A 50 -20.02 27.21 9.68
CA PHE A 50 -19.20 28.41 9.92
C PHE A 50 -18.80 29.02 8.59
N LYS A 51 -18.77 30.36 8.51
CA LYS A 51 -18.25 31.08 7.35
C LYS A 51 -17.73 32.46 7.72
N PHE A 52 -16.70 32.90 7.02
CA PHE A 52 -16.17 34.25 7.11
C PHE A 52 -15.59 34.67 5.77
N LYS A 53 -15.54 36.00 5.53
CA LYS A 53 -14.99 36.54 4.29
C LYS A 53 -13.64 37.21 4.56
N LYS A 54 -12.63 36.88 3.75
CA LYS A 54 -11.31 37.51 3.78
C LYS A 54 -10.92 37.91 2.35
N GLY A 55 -10.87 39.22 2.10
CA GLY A 55 -10.69 39.76 0.75
C GLY A 55 -11.85 39.40 -0.16
N GLU A 56 -11.57 38.81 -1.31
CA GLU A 56 -12.59 38.40 -2.29
C GLU A 56 -13.09 36.96 -2.08
N THR A 57 -12.50 36.20 -1.16
CA THR A 57 -12.81 34.80 -0.91
C THR A 57 -13.63 34.62 0.35
N GLU A 58 -14.73 33.88 0.26
CA GLU A 58 -15.50 33.37 1.39
C GLU A 58 -14.94 32.00 1.79
N TYR A 59 -14.57 31.84 3.04
CA TYR A 59 -14.08 30.59 3.64
C TYR A 59 -15.18 30.03 4.53
N GLY A 60 -15.39 28.73 4.47
CA GLY A 60 -16.44 28.12 5.28
C GLY A 60 -16.23 26.63 5.58
N ILE A 61 -17.08 26.13 6.46
CA ILE A 61 -17.23 24.72 6.78
C ILE A 61 -18.68 24.34 6.55
N GLY A 62 -18.91 23.43 5.61
CA GLY A 62 -20.20 22.83 5.39
C GLY A 62 -20.52 21.75 6.43
N TRP A 63 -21.69 21.16 6.36
CA TRP A 63 -22.16 20.14 7.29
C TRP A 63 -22.09 18.70 6.72
N ILE A 64 -21.85 18.54 5.41
CA ILE A 64 -21.81 17.25 4.75
C ILE A 64 -20.35 16.82 4.53
N PRO A 65 -19.81 15.86 5.30
CA PRO A 65 -18.38 15.48 5.25
C PRO A 65 -18.04 14.53 4.09
N LEU A 66 -18.58 14.81 2.90
CA LEU A 66 -18.37 13.98 1.70
C LEU A 66 -17.38 14.59 0.69
N GLY A 67 -16.83 15.76 0.98
CA GLY A 67 -15.90 16.46 0.10
C GLY A 67 -15.79 17.92 0.49
N GLY A 68 -14.95 18.69 -0.23
CA GLY A 68 -14.84 20.14 -0.14
C GLY A 68 -15.00 20.73 -1.51
N TYR A 69 -14.88 22.05 -1.62
CA TYR A 69 -14.82 22.69 -2.92
C TYR A 69 -14.14 24.05 -2.86
N VAL A 70 -13.51 24.40 -3.98
CA VAL A 70 -13.01 25.75 -4.25
C VAL A 70 -13.73 26.32 -5.46
N LYS A 71 -14.51 27.39 -5.28
CA LYS A 71 -15.18 28.07 -6.41
C LYS A 71 -14.26 29.10 -7.02
N ILE A 72 -13.80 28.82 -8.25
CA ILE A 72 -12.92 29.68 -9.02
C ILE A 72 -13.74 30.36 -10.13
N ALA A 73 -13.68 31.71 -10.19
CA ALA A 73 -14.44 32.46 -11.17
C ALA A 73 -14.13 32.03 -12.62
N GLY A 74 -15.17 31.77 -13.41
CA GLY A 74 -15.05 31.35 -14.82
C GLY A 74 -14.57 29.92 -15.02
N MET A 75 -14.59 29.08 -14.00
CA MET A 75 -14.40 27.64 -14.05
C MET A 75 -15.76 26.95 -13.88
N ILE A 76 -16.05 25.95 -14.70
CA ILE A 76 -17.21 25.08 -14.48
C ILE A 76 -16.75 24.04 -13.45
N ASP A 77 -17.19 24.22 -12.24
CA ASP A 77 -17.00 23.30 -11.13
C ASP A 77 -18.32 22.56 -10.82
N GLU A 78 -18.33 21.85 -9.71
CA GLU A 78 -19.51 21.13 -9.22
C GLU A 78 -20.70 22.03 -8.94
N SER A 79 -20.50 23.36 -8.81
CA SER A 79 -21.57 24.35 -8.61
C SER A 79 -22.37 24.67 -9.90
N MET A 80 -21.92 24.18 -11.06
CA MET A 80 -22.57 24.29 -12.37
C MET A 80 -23.09 25.71 -12.73
N ASP A 81 -22.34 26.76 -12.38
CA ASP A 81 -22.74 28.16 -12.65
C ASP A 81 -22.60 28.51 -14.14
N LYS A 82 -23.53 27.97 -14.95
CA LYS A 82 -23.55 28.15 -16.41
C LYS A 82 -23.92 29.58 -16.83
N GLU A 83 -24.52 30.38 -15.92
CA GLU A 83 -24.93 31.75 -16.29
C GLU A 83 -23.74 32.70 -16.42
N GLN A 84 -22.71 32.58 -15.58
CA GLN A 84 -21.48 33.34 -15.72
C GLN A 84 -20.75 33.09 -17.04
N MET A 85 -20.95 31.92 -17.65
CA MET A 85 -20.27 31.55 -18.89
C MET A 85 -20.86 32.22 -20.14
N LYS A 86 -22.05 32.82 -20.06
CA LYS A 86 -22.69 33.52 -21.16
C LYS A 86 -22.10 34.91 -21.43
N GLU A 87 -21.47 35.51 -20.40
CA GLU A 87 -20.80 36.80 -20.53
C GLU A 87 -19.38 36.67 -21.12
N PRO A 88 -18.83 37.73 -21.73
CA PRO A 88 -17.44 37.76 -22.16
C PRO A 88 -16.47 37.49 -20.98
N ALA A 89 -15.39 36.75 -21.28
CA ALA A 89 -14.42 36.40 -20.23
C ALA A 89 -13.73 37.63 -19.61
N LYS A 90 -13.77 37.72 -18.28
CA LYS A 90 -13.11 38.79 -17.55
C LYS A 90 -11.64 38.43 -17.23
N PRO A 91 -10.71 39.40 -17.11
CA PRO A 91 -9.27 39.11 -16.95
C PRO A 91 -8.93 38.28 -15.69
N TRP A 92 -9.78 38.29 -14.69
CA TRP A 92 -9.61 37.53 -13.43
C TRP A 92 -10.31 36.18 -13.43
N GLU A 93 -10.89 35.77 -14.56
CA GLU A 93 -11.55 34.47 -14.69
C GLU A 93 -10.57 33.39 -15.16
N PHE A 94 -10.80 32.16 -14.74
CA PHE A 94 -10.04 30.96 -15.13
C PHE A 94 -9.96 30.82 -16.65
N ARG A 95 -11.07 30.98 -17.35
CA ARG A 95 -11.16 30.85 -18.84
C ARG A 95 -10.36 31.89 -19.60
N SER A 96 -9.98 33.01 -18.97
CA SER A 96 -9.14 34.04 -19.58
C SER A 96 -7.63 33.73 -19.49
N LYS A 97 -7.25 32.73 -18.71
CA LYS A 97 -5.85 32.38 -18.49
C LYS A 97 -5.29 31.49 -19.59
N PRO A 98 -4.00 31.57 -19.89
CA PRO A 98 -3.35 30.68 -20.86
C PRO A 98 -3.44 29.23 -20.39
N THR A 99 -3.40 28.30 -21.34
CA THR A 99 -3.68 26.86 -21.13
C THR A 99 -2.80 26.25 -20.04
N TRP A 100 -1.51 26.60 -19.98
CA TRP A 100 -0.61 26.06 -18.98
C TRP A 100 -0.96 26.49 -17.53
N GLN A 101 -1.45 27.74 -17.35
CA GLN A 101 -1.91 28.20 -16.03
C GLN A 101 -3.18 27.45 -15.60
N ARG A 102 -4.11 27.26 -16.54
CA ARG A 102 -5.32 26.49 -16.31
C ARG A 102 -5.00 25.04 -15.94
N LEU A 103 -4.02 24.44 -16.64
CA LEU A 103 -3.56 23.09 -16.32
C LEU A 103 -3.01 22.99 -14.90
N ILE A 104 -2.13 23.93 -14.48
CA ILE A 104 -1.58 23.92 -13.12
C ILE A 104 -2.68 24.08 -12.07
N ILE A 105 -3.67 24.96 -12.30
CA ILE A 105 -4.80 25.10 -11.39
C ILE A 105 -5.60 23.80 -11.30
N MET A 106 -5.90 23.14 -12.44
CA MET A 106 -6.70 21.91 -12.47
C MET A 106 -6.01 20.72 -11.83
N VAL A 107 -4.70 20.53 -12.05
CA VAL A 107 -3.97 19.38 -11.50
C VAL A 107 -3.45 19.65 -10.08
N GLY A 108 -3.53 20.90 -9.60
CA GLY A 108 -2.94 21.33 -8.33
C GLY A 108 -3.40 20.51 -7.13
N GLY A 109 -4.70 20.21 -7.03
CA GLY A 109 -5.25 19.42 -5.94
C GLY A 109 -4.66 18.00 -5.88
N VAL A 110 -4.70 17.29 -7.00
CA VAL A 110 -4.15 15.92 -7.10
C VAL A 110 -2.64 15.94 -6.84
N THR A 111 -1.92 16.93 -7.36
CA THR A 111 -0.47 17.06 -7.16
C THR A 111 -0.12 17.23 -5.69
N VAL A 112 -0.85 18.05 -4.94
CA VAL A 112 -0.61 18.24 -3.50
C VAL A 112 -0.86 16.95 -2.73
N ASN A 113 -1.94 16.23 -3.02
CA ASN A 113 -2.22 14.96 -2.37
C ASN A 113 -1.17 13.89 -2.69
N LEU A 114 -0.68 13.84 -3.93
CA LEU A 114 0.41 12.94 -4.31
C LEU A 114 1.71 13.26 -3.55
N LEU A 115 2.09 14.54 -3.49
CA LEU A 115 3.26 14.99 -2.73
C LEU A 115 3.13 14.69 -1.23
N LEU A 116 1.93 14.89 -0.67
CA LEU A 116 1.63 14.52 0.71
C LEU A 116 1.80 13.02 0.93
N GLY A 117 1.31 12.20 0.02
CA GLY A 117 1.47 10.74 0.08
C GLY A 117 2.95 10.32 0.11
N PHE A 118 3.77 10.89 -0.77
CA PHE A 118 5.22 10.65 -0.74
C PHE A 118 5.86 11.12 0.57
N LEU A 119 5.49 12.30 1.06
CA LEU A 119 6.02 12.84 2.31
C LEU A 119 5.68 11.94 3.50
N ILE A 120 4.42 11.48 3.60
CA ILE A 120 3.99 10.56 4.66
C ILE A 120 4.77 9.24 4.55
N TYR A 121 4.90 8.69 3.34
CA TYR A 121 5.63 7.44 3.13
C TYR A 121 7.10 7.54 3.49
N ILE A 122 7.77 8.62 3.08
CA ILE A 122 9.17 8.93 3.46
C ILE A 122 9.29 9.03 4.99
N MET A 123 8.33 9.72 5.63
CA MET A 123 8.33 9.89 7.09
C MET A 123 8.14 8.55 7.82
N ILE A 124 7.26 7.69 7.32
CA ILE A 124 7.07 6.33 7.86
C ILE A 124 8.38 5.54 7.74
N LEU A 125 9.01 5.53 6.56
CA LEU A 125 10.27 4.82 6.35
C LEU A 125 11.40 5.40 7.21
N PHE A 126 11.43 6.71 7.43
CA PHE A 126 12.45 7.37 8.26
C PHE A 126 12.29 7.03 9.74
N VAL A 127 11.06 6.96 10.25
CA VAL A 127 10.77 6.74 11.68
C VAL A 127 10.79 5.25 12.05
N TRP A 128 10.16 4.41 11.23
CA TRP A 128 9.98 2.98 11.52
C TRP A 128 10.88 2.07 10.69
N GLY A 129 11.45 2.59 9.60
CA GLY A 129 12.23 1.77 8.67
C GLY A 129 11.38 0.83 7.82
N LYS A 130 12.02 -0.20 7.29
CA LYS A 130 11.39 -1.29 6.55
C LYS A 130 11.55 -2.58 7.35
N ASP A 131 10.43 -3.20 7.67
CA ASP A 131 10.45 -4.54 8.26
C ASP A 131 10.84 -5.57 7.21
N TYR A 132 11.80 -6.41 7.53
CA TYR A 132 12.19 -7.55 6.71
C TYR A 132 12.60 -8.72 7.58
N VAL A 133 12.52 -9.92 7.02
CA VAL A 133 13.03 -11.12 7.71
C VAL A 133 14.47 -11.36 7.28
N PRO A 134 15.46 -11.21 8.19
CA PRO A 134 16.84 -11.53 7.87
C PRO A 134 16.96 -13.00 7.48
N ASN A 135 17.68 -13.25 6.39
CA ASN A 135 17.86 -14.62 5.88
C ASN A 135 18.49 -15.55 6.90
N GLU A 136 19.38 -15.00 7.75
CA GLU A 136 20.04 -15.74 8.86
C GLU A 136 19.06 -16.21 9.94
N ALA A 137 17.96 -15.51 10.15
CA ALA A 137 16.94 -15.86 11.13
C ALA A 137 16.07 -17.04 10.71
N ILE A 138 16.09 -17.41 9.42
CA ILE A 138 15.26 -18.48 8.86
C ILE A 138 15.91 -19.84 9.14
N LYS A 139 15.38 -20.54 10.12
CA LYS A 139 15.95 -21.83 10.60
C LYS A 139 15.49 -23.03 9.76
N TYR A 140 14.26 -23.03 9.30
CA TYR A 140 13.62 -24.21 8.69
C TYR A 140 13.48 -24.10 7.16
N GLY A 141 14.16 -23.10 6.54
CA GLY A 141 14.03 -22.85 5.11
C GLY A 141 12.65 -22.32 4.70
N ALA A 142 12.30 -22.53 3.44
CA ALA A 142 11.07 -22.00 2.88
C ALA A 142 10.32 -23.04 2.03
N HIS A 143 9.02 -22.81 1.81
CA HIS A 143 8.20 -23.63 0.92
C HIS A 143 8.39 -23.22 -0.54
N LEU A 144 8.51 -24.18 -1.44
CA LEU A 144 8.46 -23.93 -2.86
C LEU A 144 7.13 -23.28 -3.24
N SER A 145 7.20 -22.24 -4.05
CA SER A 145 5.99 -21.58 -4.57
C SER A 145 5.25 -22.43 -5.61
N ASN A 146 5.98 -23.31 -6.30
CA ASN A 146 5.45 -24.25 -7.26
C ASN A 146 6.36 -25.48 -7.38
N THR A 147 5.75 -26.65 -7.56
CA THR A 147 6.47 -27.93 -7.71
C THR A 147 7.43 -27.96 -8.91
N LYS A 148 7.17 -27.14 -9.93
CA LYS A 148 8.04 -27.01 -11.11
C LYS A 148 9.47 -26.58 -10.75
N PHE A 149 9.67 -25.88 -9.65
CA PHE A 149 11.02 -25.48 -9.22
C PHE A 149 11.87 -26.64 -8.73
N ALA A 150 11.27 -27.81 -8.47
CA ALA A 150 12.03 -29.05 -8.23
C ALA A 150 12.84 -29.48 -9.44
N ASP A 151 12.41 -29.18 -10.68
CA ASP A 151 13.14 -29.47 -11.92
C ASP A 151 14.47 -28.70 -11.99
N TYR A 152 14.61 -27.60 -11.26
CA TYR A 152 15.84 -26.81 -11.11
C TYR A 152 16.72 -27.28 -9.94
N GLY A 153 16.32 -28.34 -9.23
CA GLY A 153 17.06 -28.90 -8.11
C GLY A 153 16.70 -28.35 -6.73
N PHE A 154 15.67 -27.46 -6.64
CA PHE A 154 15.16 -26.97 -5.37
C PHE A 154 14.25 -27.96 -4.67
N GLN A 155 14.22 -27.90 -3.34
CA GLN A 155 13.35 -28.70 -2.50
C GLN A 155 12.68 -27.84 -1.43
N ASP A 156 11.56 -28.29 -0.92
CA ASP A 156 10.94 -27.70 0.26
C ASP A 156 11.89 -27.72 1.45
N GLY A 157 12.11 -26.58 2.07
CA GLY A 157 13.05 -26.40 3.16
C GLY A 157 14.39 -25.80 2.75
N ASP A 158 14.65 -25.65 1.45
CA ASP A 158 15.83 -24.90 0.99
C ASP A 158 15.69 -23.42 1.31
N LEU A 159 16.82 -22.75 1.42
CA LEU A 159 16.92 -21.30 1.54
C LEU A 159 18.03 -20.79 0.64
N ILE A 160 17.74 -19.86 -0.26
CA ILE A 160 18.78 -19.21 -1.08
C ILE A 160 19.58 -18.28 -0.19
N VAL A 161 20.90 -18.53 -0.09
CA VAL A 161 21.81 -17.75 0.78
C VAL A 161 22.77 -16.86 -0.01
N GLU A 162 23.00 -17.15 -1.29
CA GLU A 162 23.87 -16.39 -2.17
C GLU A 162 23.35 -16.42 -3.61
N VAL A 163 23.47 -15.31 -4.33
CA VAL A 163 23.15 -15.21 -5.77
C VAL A 163 24.23 -14.35 -6.43
N GLY A 164 24.83 -14.86 -7.52
CA GLY A 164 25.87 -14.16 -8.26
C GLY A 164 27.08 -13.79 -7.38
N GLY A 165 27.47 -14.66 -6.44
CA GLY A 165 28.58 -14.40 -5.52
C GLY A 165 28.27 -13.40 -4.39
N SER A 166 27.05 -12.85 -4.33
CA SER A 166 26.64 -11.91 -3.29
C SER A 166 25.68 -12.54 -2.29
N PRO A 167 25.87 -12.36 -0.98
CA PRO A 167 24.97 -12.90 0.02
C PRO A 167 23.56 -12.30 -0.09
N ILE A 168 22.57 -13.09 0.25
CA ILE A 168 21.16 -12.68 0.34
C ILE A 168 20.85 -12.38 1.80
N ASN A 169 20.58 -11.10 2.10
CA ASN A 169 20.31 -10.63 3.45
C ASN A 169 18.82 -10.67 3.82
N GLU A 170 17.94 -10.41 2.85
CA GLU A 170 16.49 -10.40 3.03
C GLU A 170 15.84 -11.56 2.28
N PHE A 171 14.88 -12.23 2.91
CA PHE A 171 14.07 -13.23 2.24
C PHE A 171 13.31 -12.60 1.06
N GLY A 172 13.48 -13.16 -0.12
CA GLY A 172 12.84 -12.65 -1.36
C GLY A 172 13.75 -11.86 -2.29
N ASP A 173 14.87 -11.30 -1.82
CA ASP A 173 15.80 -10.52 -2.67
C ASP A 173 16.42 -11.36 -3.79
N ALA A 174 16.52 -12.66 -3.60
CA ALA A 174 17.02 -13.59 -4.60
C ALA A 174 16.25 -13.49 -5.93
N THR A 175 14.93 -13.32 -5.86
CA THR A 175 14.09 -13.22 -7.07
C THR A 175 14.45 -11.99 -7.91
N SER A 176 14.69 -10.85 -7.27
CA SER A 176 15.09 -9.62 -7.96
C SER A 176 16.43 -9.79 -8.67
N LYS A 177 17.42 -10.40 -8.02
CA LYS A 177 18.74 -10.68 -8.64
C LYS A 177 18.64 -11.65 -9.82
N ILE A 178 17.79 -12.66 -9.72
CA ILE A 178 17.55 -13.61 -10.82
C ILE A 178 16.85 -12.95 -12.01
N LEU A 179 15.82 -12.12 -11.76
CA LEU A 179 15.00 -11.55 -12.82
C LEU A 179 15.58 -10.27 -13.43
N ILE A 180 16.15 -9.39 -12.59
CA ILE A 180 16.59 -8.04 -12.99
C ILE A 180 18.09 -8.08 -13.35
N ASP A 181 18.93 -8.65 -12.48
CA ASP A 181 20.37 -8.68 -12.70
C ASP A 181 20.79 -9.82 -13.61
N GLY A 182 19.90 -10.79 -13.87
CA GLY A 182 20.16 -11.92 -14.75
C GLY A 182 21.06 -12.99 -14.16
N GLU A 183 21.25 -12.99 -12.83
CA GLU A 183 22.12 -13.94 -12.16
C GLU A 183 21.58 -15.38 -12.24
N ARG A 184 22.48 -16.34 -12.43
CA ARG A 184 22.14 -17.76 -12.61
C ARG A 184 22.86 -18.69 -11.63
N GLU A 185 23.90 -18.23 -10.99
CA GLU A 185 24.65 -19.03 -10.01
C GLU A 185 24.15 -18.71 -8.60
N LEU A 186 23.69 -19.73 -7.90
CA LEU A 186 23.14 -19.61 -6.57
C LEU A 186 23.81 -20.58 -5.61
N LYS A 187 23.80 -20.23 -4.33
CA LYS A 187 24.01 -21.20 -3.25
C LYS A 187 22.77 -21.26 -2.39
N ILE A 188 22.32 -22.46 -2.12
CA ILE A 188 21.21 -22.74 -1.21
C ILE A 188 21.75 -23.39 0.05
N ARG A 189 21.06 -23.17 1.16
CA ARG A 189 21.19 -23.94 2.38
C ARG A 189 20.08 -24.98 2.41
N ARG A 190 20.46 -26.25 2.36
CA ARG A 190 19.58 -27.41 2.56
C ARG A 190 20.00 -28.10 3.85
N GLU A 191 19.12 -28.12 4.85
CA GLU A 191 19.47 -28.54 6.19
C GLU A 191 20.65 -27.70 6.72
N ASN A 192 21.84 -28.25 6.86
CA ASN A 192 23.04 -27.51 7.27
C ASN A 192 24.15 -27.51 6.19
N GLN A 193 23.81 -27.88 4.96
CA GLN A 193 24.77 -27.93 3.84
C GLN A 193 24.54 -26.80 2.86
N ILE A 194 25.63 -26.25 2.35
CA ILE A 194 25.58 -25.26 1.25
C ILE A 194 25.76 -26.00 -0.06
N ILE A 195 24.78 -25.90 -0.93
CA ILE A 195 24.71 -26.57 -2.23
C ILE A 195 24.70 -25.53 -3.34
N PRO A 196 25.63 -25.57 -4.29
CA PRO A 196 25.57 -24.70 -5.46
C PRO A 196 24.49 -25.20 -6.44
N ILE A 197 23.75 -24.25 -7.02
CA ILE A 197 22.77 -24.50 -8.09
C ILE A 197 23.05 -23.52 -9.22
N THR A 198 23.10 -24.02 -10.45
CA THR A 198 23.16 -23.19 -11.64
C THR A 198 21.83 -23.26 -12.38
N LEU A 199 21.18 -22.11 -12.54
CA LEU A 199 19.90 -21.99 -13.21
C LEU A 199 20.10 -21.85 -14.73
N ASN A 200 19.21 -22.43 -15.49
CA ASN A 200 19.08 -22.13 -16.91
C ASN A 200 18.19 -20.91 -17.16
N ASP A 201 18.21 -20.37 -18.36
CA ASP A 201 17.50 -19.12 -18.69
C ASP A 201 15.97 -19.24 -18.64
N SER A 202 15.43 -20.45 -18.66
CA SER A 202 13.98 -20.65 -18.58
C SER A 202 13.39 -20.27 -17.21
N ILE A 203 14.22 -20.15 -16.17
CA ILE A 203 13.78 -19.79 -14.81
C ILE A 203 13.01 -18.46 -14.80
N ALA A 204 13.50 -17.45 -15.52
CA ALA A 204 12.84 -16.14 -15.59
C ALA A 204 11.47 -16.24 -16.26
N THR A 205 11.38 -17.02 -17.34
CA THR A 205 10.11 -17.28 -18.04
C THR A 205 9.13 -18.05 -17.15
N ASP A 206 9.62 -19.05 -16.43
CA ASP A 206 8.77 -19.85 -15.54
C ASP A 206 8.26 -19.03 -14.34
N LEU A 207 9.09 -18.21 -13.71
CA LEU A 207 8.67 -17.29 -12.65
C LEU A 207 7.55 -16.36 -13.12
N LEU A 208 7.70 -15.75 -14.29
CA LEU A 208 6.70 -14.83 -14.85
C LEU A 208 5.43 -15.57 -15.29
N ARG A 209 5.56 -16.72 -15.92
CA ARG A 209 4.43 -17.54 -16.40
C ARG A 209 3.58 -18.09 -15.28
N LEU A 210 4.21 -18.54 -14.21
CA LEU A 210 3.52 -19.09 -13.03
C LEU A 210 2.91 -18.00 -12.15
N LYS A 211 3.27 -16.72 -12.37
CA LYS A 211 2.78 -15.57 -11.58
C LYS A 211 3.02 -15.74 -10.07
N VAL A 212 4.16 -16.30 -9.72
CA VAL A 212 4.56 -16.52 -8.32
C VAL A 212 5.51 -15.42 -7.84
N PRO A 213 5.54 -15.12 -6.54
CA PRO A 213 6.40 -14.05 -6.00
C PRO A 213 7.90 -14.38 -6.09
N GLY A 214 8.24 -15.65 -6.22
CA GLY A 214 9.62 -16.14 -6.32
C GLY A 214 9.68 -17.66 -6.35
N ILE A 215 10.88 -18.22 -6.30
CA ILE A 215 11.10 -19.67 -6.21
C ILE A 215 10.47 -20.21 -4.92
N PHE A 216 10.60 -19.46 -3.83
CA PHE A 216 9.99 -19.74 -2.54
C PHE A 216 8.88 -18.75 -2.22
N SER A 217 7.77 -19.22 -1.64
CA SER A 217 6.60 -18.41 -1.33
C SER A 217 6.55 -17.96 0.12
N GLN A 218 6.85 -18.84 1.05
CA GLN A 218 6.71 -18.63 2.48
C GLN A 218 7.83 -19.31 3.26
N ILE A 219 8.22 -18.66 4.35
CA ILE A 219 9.17 -19.23 5.33
C ILE A 219 8.46 -20.35 6.07
N ARG A 220 9.18 -21.44 6.29
CA ARG A 220 8.69 -22.57 7.10
C ARG A 220 8.86 -22.25 8.58
N PHE A 221 7.82 -22.45 9.33
CA PHE A 221 7.85 -22.39 10.79
C PHE A 221 7.04 -23.55 11.38
N PRO A 222 7.49 -24.09 12.53
CA PRO A 222 6.78 -25.19 13.20
C PRO A 222 5.35 -24.81 13.51
N ASN A 223 4.44 -25.79 13.42
CA ASN A 223 3.04 -25.59 13.75
C ASN A 223 2.85 -25.69 15.29
N VAL A 224 3.13 -24.60 15.98
CA VAL A 224 3.06 -24.49 17.45
C VAL A 224 1.91 -23.58 17.84
N ILE A 225 1.11 -23.99 18.80
CA ILE A 225 -0.02 -23.22 19.33
C ILE A 225 0.53 -22.08 20.19
N ASP A 226 0.23 -20.84 19.80
CA ASP A 226 0.59 -19.67 20.58
C ASP A 226 -0.44 -19.33 21.65
N SER A 227 -1.72 -19.46 21.34
CA SER A 227 -2.82 -19.21 22.29
C SER A 227 -4.04 -20.04 21.99
N VAL A 228 -4.82 -20.34 23.03
CA VAL A 228 -6.11 -21.02 22.94
C VAL A 228 -7.18 -20.08 23.48
N MET A 229 -8.23 -19.87 22.70
CA MET A 229 -9.33 -19.00 23.13
C MET A 229 -10.20 -19.70 24.16
N GLU A 230 -10.56 -18.99 25.23
CA GLU A 230 -11.47 -19.44 26.27
C GLU A 230 -12.85 -19.82 25.68
N GLY A 231 -13.42 -20.95 26.08
CA GLY A 231 -14.67 -21.48 25.56
C GLY A 231 -14.60 -22.12 24.16
N SER A 232 -13.41 -22.23 23.56
CA SER A 232 -13.23 -22.83 22.22
C SER A 232 -13.22 -24.37 22.26
N PHE A 233 -13.46 -25.00 21.10
CA PHE A 233 -13.28 -26.45 20.96
C PHE A 233 -11.84 -26.90 21.18
N ALA A 234 -10.86 -26.02 20.92
CA ALA A 234 -9.45 -26.29 21.19
C ALA A 234 -9.19 -26.45 22.71
N GLU A 235 -9.81 -25.60 23.53
CA GLU A 235 -9.75 -25.72 24.99
C GLU A 235 -10.46 -27.00 25.47
N LEU A 236 -11.64 -27.30 24.94
CA LEU A 236 -12.38 -28.54 25.25
C LEU A 236 -11.57 -29.80 24.87
N ALA A 237 -10.76 -29.72 23.81
CA ALA A 237 -9.83 -30.77 23.42
C ALA A 237 -8.53 -30.79 24.24
N ASN A 238 -8.42 -29.94 25.27
CA ASN A 238 -7.28 -29.81 26.15
C ASN A 238 -5.96 -29.40 25.46
N LEU A 239 -6.06 -28.68 24.32
CA LEU A 239 -4.91 -28.10 23.66
C LEU A 239 -4.38 -26.92 24.49
N GLN A 240 -3.06 -26.80 24.56
CA GLN A 240 -2.38 -25.78 25.37
C GLN A 240 -1.38 -24.96 24.52
N ARG A 241 -1.05 -23.79 25.01
CA ARG A 241 0.04 -22.99 24.46
C ARG A 241 1.35 -23.76 24.52
N GLY A 242 2.06 -23.82 23.40
CA GLY A 242 3.32 -24.54 23.26
C GLY A 242 3.17 -25.95 22.69
N ASP A 243 1.94 -26.49 22.58
CA ASP A 243 1.72 -27.75 21.88
C ASP A 243 2.10 -27.63 20.41
N SER A 244 2.71 -28.68 19.87
CA SER A 244 3.06 -28.75 18.45
C SER A 244 2.12 -29.73 17.74
N VAL A 245 1.41 -29.22 16.74
CA VAL A 245 0.56 -30.06 15.90
C VAL A 245 1.41 -30.68 14.80
N VAL A 246 1.73 -31.95 14.93
CA VAL A 246 2.66 -32.66 14.04
C VAL A 246 1.97 -33.45 12.92
N GLY A 247 0.64 -33.56 12.95
CA GLY A 247 -0.12 -34.26 11.93
C GLY A 247 -1.62 -34.08 12.10
N ILE A 248 -2.34 -34.26 11.00
CA ILE A 248 -3.81 -34.24 10.94
C ILE A 248 -4.26 -35.30 9.93
N ASN A 249 -5.38 -36.00 10.21
CA ASN A 249 -5.96 -37.03 9.34
C ASN A 249 -4.94 -38.13 8.93
N GLY A 250 -3.96 -38.43 9.79
CA GLY A 250 -2.91 -39.41 9.48
C GLY A 250 -1.79 -38.89 8.57
N GLN A 251 -1.83 -37.61 8.17
CA GLN A 251 -0.78 -36.97 7.39
C GLN A 251 0.14 -36.17 8.31
N SER A 252 1.46 -36.23 8.06
CA SER A 252 2.43 -35.41 8.80
C SER A 252 2.38 -33.97 8.34
N THR A 253 2.21 -33.04 9.31
CA THR A 253 2.13 -31.58 9.05
C THR A 253 3.02 -30.82 10.04
N PRO A 254 4.35 -31.01 9.98
CA PRO A 254 5.28 -30.40 10.94
C PRO A 254 5.35 -28.87 10.84
N TYR A 255 4.95 -28.32 9.70
CA TYR A 255 4.94 -26.89 9.47
C TYR A 255 3.53 -26.35 9.25
N PHE A 256 3.33 -25.11 9.65
CA PHE A 256 2.00 -24.47 9.61
C PHE A 256 1.33 -24.49 8.24
N LEU A 257 2.08 -24.28 7.16
CA LEU A 257 1.51 -24.29 5.81
C LEU A 257 1.04 -25.70 5.39
N ASP A 258 1.76 -26.75 5.80
CA ASP A 258 1.35 -28.14 5.54
C ASP A 258 0.04 -28.47 6.26
N PHE A 259 -0.08 -28.04 7.52
CA PHE A 259 -1.30 -28.14 8.31
C PHE A 259 -2.47 -27.40 7.68
N LYS A 260 -2.23 -26.14 7.27
CA LYS A 260 -3.25 -25.31 6.61
C LYS A 260 -3.76 -25.96 5.33
N ARG A 261 -2.87 -26.46 4.47
CA ARG A 261 -3.23 -27.14 3.22
C ARG A 261 -4.05 -28.42 3.45
N GLU A 262 -3.77 -29.13 4.53
CA GLU A 262 -4.50 -30.37 4.85
C GLU A 262 -5.89 -30.10 5.43
N ILE A 263 -6.11 -28.98 6.15
CA ILE A 263 -7.44 -28.56 6.62
C ILE A 263 -8.33 -28.07 5.47
N GLU A 264 -7.73 -27.42 4.45
CA GLU A 264 -8.46 -26.86 3.31
C GLU A 264 -8.85 -27.90 2.24
N ARG A 265 -8.44 -29.17 2.38
CA ARG A 265 -8.81 -30.28 1.50
C ARG A 265 -10.18 -30.84 1.85
#